data_4c6edd66c840a46e0d63f41aefa84e57
#
_entry.id   4c6edd66c840a46e0d63f41aefa84e57
#
_cell.length_a   1.000
_cell.length_b   1.000
_cell.length_c   1.000
_cell.angle_alpha   90.00
_cell.angle_beta   90.00
_cell.angle_gamma   90.00
#
_symmetry.space_group_name_H-M   'P 1'
#
loop_
_entity.id
_entity.type
_entity.pdbx_description
1 polymer ?
#
loop_
_entity_poly.entity_id
_entity_poly.type
_entity_poly.pdbx_seq_one_letter_code
_entity_poly.pdbx_strand_id
1 'polypeptide(L)'
;LGVGLITAAGTLGLFLVAALVAFWAIYWGPGPRAAQGEATIVTLPSGAGVPAIAANLKSAGVIRSTDLFRAAISLTGADRKIRAGEYEVPSGASLATVVGLLVDGKSVRHYVTLPEGWSSAQAVDILMKQPVLTGEVEVPPEGSLWPETYEVTRGETRAAVVARMQRAAKTKLETLWAARSPATVVTTPEEAVILASIVEKETGIASERPEVAAVFTNRLRLGMRLESDPTIVYGVTKGRPLGRGILLSELRKPTPWNTYLIDGLPPTPIANPGEEALKAVLNPPRSEYIFFVADGTGGHVFARTYQEHLLNVARWREIERRKAGLAPGQGAPETSPAPMTDEAAPAIAIPPGAKVIRVPTEAGR
;
A
#
# COMPACT_ATOMS: atom_id res chain seq x y z
N LEU A 1 3.72 68.19 -42.80
CA LEU A 1 4.29 66.89 -42.37
C LEU A 1 4.06 66.60 -40.87
N GLY A 2 4.11 67.60 -39.97
CA GLY A 2 3.98 67.38 -38.54
C GLY A 2 2.56 66.95 -38.07
N VAL A 3 1.50 67.48 -38.63
CA VAL A 3 0.10 67.19 -38.22
C VAL A 3 -0.29 65.73 -38.63
N GLY A 4 0.16 65.27 -39.81
CA GLY A 4 -0.11 63.95 -40.31
C GLY A 4 0.56 62.85 -39.47
N LEU A 5 1.76 63.12 -38.93
CA LEU A 5 2.46 62.17 -38.02
C LEU A 5 1.81 62.07 -36.64
N ILE A 6 1.35 63.20 -36.13
CA ILE A 6 0.65 63.26 -34.82
C ILE A 6 -0.72 62.52 -34.86
N THR A 7 -1.47 62.69 -35.94
CA THR A 7 -2.71 61.99 -36.18
C THR A 7 -2.51 60.51 -36.38
N ALA A 8 -1.49 60.08 -37.12
CA ALA A 8 -1.14 58.70 -37.35
C ALA A 8 -0.69 57.99 -36.03
N ALA A 9 0.12 58.65 -35.20
CA ALA A 9 0.53 58.16 -33.90
C ALA A 9 -0.64 58.04 -32.91
N GLY A 10 -1.55 59.03 -32.95
CA GLY A 10 -2.76 59.03 -32.11
C GLY A 10 -3.73 57.90 -32.49
N THR A 11 -3.93 57.68 -33.81
CA THR A 11 -4.80 56.56 -34.27
C THR A 11 -4.19 55.19 -33.95
N LEU A 12 -2.88 55.02 -34.11
CA LEU A 12 -2.18 53.80 -33.76
C LEU A 12 -2.29 53.52 -32.25
N GLY A 13 -2.12 54.56 -31.41
CA GLY A 13 -2.29 54.47 -29.95
C GLY A 13 -3.70 54.01 -29.56
N LEU A 14 -4.74 54.61 -30.23
CA LEU A 14 -6.12 54.21 -29.98
C LEU A 14 -6.40 52.72 -30.36
N PHE A 15 -5.86 52.29 -31.51
CA PHE A 15 -5.98 50.89 -31.93
C PHE A 15 -5.30 49.92 -30.95
N LEU A 16 -4.12 50.28 -30.43
CA LEU A 16 -3.41 49.49 -29.44
C LEU A 16 -4.18 49.39 -28.13
N VAL A 17 -4.75 50.48 -27.64
CA VAL A 17 -5.59 50.48 -26.45
C VAL A 17 -6.85 49.64 -26.66
N ALA A 18 -7.54 49.82 -27.81
CA ALA A 18 -8.71 49.03 -28.14
C ALA A 18 -8.37 47.53 -28.24
N ALA A 19 -7.25 47.16 -28.83
CA ALA A 19 -6.77 45.78 -28.90
C ALA A 19 -6.45 45.18 -27.51
N LEU A 20 -5.84 45.97 -26.61
CA LEU A 20 -5.57 45.59 -25.24
C LEU A 20 -6.89 45.39 -24.45
N VAL A 21 -7.81 46.32 -24.58
CA VAL A 21 -9.14 46.18 -23.91
C VAL A 21 -9.87 44.95 -24.45
N ALA A 22 -9.87 44.73 -25.76
CA ALA A 22 -10.49 43.54 -26.36
C ALA A 22 -9.82 42.25 -25.86
N PHE A 23 -8.48 42.23 -25.81
CA PHE A 23 -7.73 41.09 -25.28
C PHE A 23 -8.12 40.79 -23.83
N TRP A 24 -8.15 41.79 -22.96
CA TRP A 24 -8.53 41.63 -21.56
C TRP A 24 -9.98 41.23 -21.38
N ALA A 25 -10.89 41.74 -22.21
CA ALA A 25 -12.29 41.33 -22.20
C ALA A 25 -12.44 39.84 -22.58
N ILE A 26 -11.63 39.37 -23.55
CA ILE A 26 -11.62 37.93 -23.93
C ILE A 26 -10.92 37.07 -22.86
N TYR A 27 -9.84 37.60 -22.28
CA TYR A 27 -9.06 36.87 -21.27
C TYR A 27 -9.86 36.58 -20.01
N TRP A 28 -10.64 37.54 -19.53
CA TRP A 28 -11.51 37.39 -18.34
C TRP A 28 -12.94 37.01 -18.68
N GLY A 29 -13.34 37.12 -19.93
CA GLY A 29 -14.67 36.76 -20.38
C GLY A 29 -14.96 35.24 -20.32
N PRO A 30 -16.24 34.85 -20.40
CA PRO A 30 -16.60 33.44 -20.33
C PRO A 30 -16.02 32.64 -21.50
N GLY A 31 -15.48 31.48 -21.18
CA GLY A 31 -14.93 30.51 -22.14
C GLY A 31 -15.99 29.65 -22.83
N PRO A 32 -15.57 28.58 -23.52
CA PRO A 32 -16.47 27.59 -24.06
C PRO A 32 -17.21 26.83 -22.95
N ARG A 33 -18.43 26.41 -23.24
CA ARG A 33 -19.14 25.47 -22.35
C ARG A 33 -18.67 24.05 -22.57
N ALA A 34 -18.61 23.25 -21.52
CA ALA A 34 -18.35 21.83 -21.60
C ALA A 34 -19.39 21.13 -22.51
N ALA A 35 -18.95 20.19 -23.32
CA ALA A 35 -19.83 19.42 -24.19
C ALA A 35 -20.79 18.52 -23.38
N GLN A 36 -20.36 18.08 -22.20
CA GLN A 36 -21.15 17.28 -21.27
C GLN A 36 -20.79 17.65 -19.82
N GLY A 37 -21.79 17.70 -18.96
CA GLY A 37 -21.60 17.96 -17.51
C GLY A 37 -21.15 19.38 -17.17
N GLU A 38 -20.56 19.52 -15.98
CA GLU A 38 -20.15 20.80 -15.41
C GLU A 38 -18.69 21.15 -15.64
N ALA A 39 -17.88 20.20 -16.15
CA ALA A 39 -16.45 20.41 -16.41
C ALA A 39 -15.97 19.52 -17.56
N THR A 40 -14.82 19.89 -18.13
CA THR A 40 -14.10 19.10 -19.15
C THR A 40 -12.74 18.66 -18.59
N ILE A 41 -12.46 17.38 -18.64
CA ILE A 41 -11.16 16.83 -18.22
C ILE A 41 -10.17 16.92 -19.39
N VAL A 42 -9.02 17.54 -19.13
CA VAL A 42 -7.93 17.70 -20.12
C VAL A 42 -6.64 17.16 -19.55
N THR A 43 -5.95 16.29 -20.29
CA THR A 43 -4.64 15.74 -19.89
C THR A 43 -3.52 16.48 -20.64
N LEU A 44 -2.59 17.07 -19.90
CA LEU A 44 -1.40 17.70 -20.44
C LEU A 44 -0.19 16.76 -20.25
N PRO A 45 0.40 16.23 -21.34
CA PRO A 45 1.56 15.34 -21.23
C PRO A 45 2.79 16.05 -20.65
N SER A 46 3.61 15.30 -19.91
CA SER A 46 4.89 15.82 -19.42
C SER A 46 5.82 16.18 -20.59
N GLY A 47 6.49 17.34 -20.50
CA GLY A 47 7.40 17.81 -21.53
C GLY A 47 6.73 18.45 -22.75
N ALA A 48 5.39 18.57 -22.77
CA ALA A 48 4.69 19.25 -23.86
C ALA A 48 5.01 20.75 -23.87
N GLY A 49 5.41 21.28 -25.03
CA GLY A 49 5.61 22.73 -25.21
C GLY A 49 4.28 23.49 -25.33
N VAL A 50 4.30 24.80 -25.09
CA VAL A 50 3.12 25.68 -25.13
C VAL A 50 2.26 25.52 -26.43
N PRO A 51 2.81 25.32 -27.63
CA PRO A 51 1.99 25.06 -28.82
C PRO A 51 1.18 23.76 -28.74
N ALA A 52 1.79 22.68 -28.24
CA ALA A 52 1.13 21.40 -28.08
C ALA A 52 0.05 21.46 -26.99
N ILE A 53 0.32 22.16 -25.89
CA ILE A 53 -0.66 22.39 -24.81
C ILE A 53 -1.85 23.19 -25.37
N ALA A 54 -1.61 24.26 -26.12
CA ALA A 54 -2.66 25.07 -26.74
C ALA A 54 -3.54 24.24 -27.70
N ALA A 55 -2.93 23.39 -28.52
CA ALA A 55 -3.64 22.50 -29.43
C ALA A 55 -4.51 21.50 -28.65
N ASN A 56 -3.99 20.91 -27.55
CA ASN A 56 -4.69 19.99 -26.69
C ASN A 56 -5.91 20.63 -26.00
N LEU A 57 -5.73 21.82 -25.44
CA LEU A 57 -6.81 22.58 -24.80
C LEU A 57 -7.91 22.97 -25.81
N LYS A 58 -7.51 23.32 -27.07
CA LYS A 58 -8.49 23.64 -28.12
C LYS A 58 -9.25 22.39 -28.57
N SER A 59 -8.56 21.27 -28.78
CA SER A 59 -9.22 20.01 -29.19
C SER A 59 -10.16 19.48 -28.10
N ALA A 60 -9.85 19.71 -26.84
CA ALA A 60 -10.72 19.40 -25.69
C ALA A 60 -11.89 20.42 -25.54
N GLY A 61 -11.92 21.47 -26.34
CA GLY A 61 -13.01 22.46 -26.31
C GLY A 61 -12.99 23.40 -25.12
N VAL A 62 -11.88 23.52 -24.38
CA VAL A 62 -11.79 24.38 -23.19
C VAL A 62 -11.27 25.78 -23.50
N ILE A 63 -10.68 26.00 -24.68
CA ILE A 63 -10.29 27.32 -25.19
C ILE A 63 -10.80 27.52 -26.61
N ARG A 64 -11.08 28.76 -26.98
CA ARG A 64 -11.54 29.12 -28.34
C ARG A 64 -10.43 29.22 -29.35
N SER A 65 -9.26 29.76 -28.95
CA SER A 65 -8.14 30.06 -29.84
C SER A 65 -6.81 29.68 -29.20
N THR A 66 -5.99 28.97 -29.97
CA THR A 66 -4.59 28.66 -29.63
C THR A 66 -3.73 29.91 -29.54
N ASP A 67 -3.96 30.89 -30.42
CA ASP A 67 -3.15 32.11 -30.50
C ASP A 67 -3.44 33.03 -29.30
N LEU A 68 -4.72 33.15 -28.90
CA LEU A 68 -5.07 33.90 -27.69
C LEU A 68 -4.47 33.26 -26.44
N PHE A 69 -4.50 31.94 -26.34
CA PHE A 69 -3.86 31.21 -25.22
C PHE A 69 -2.35 31.48 -25.21
N ARG A 70 -1.67 31.35 -26.38
CA ARG A 70 -0.22 31.61 -26.49
C ARG A 70 0.13 33.06 -26.14
N ALA A 71 -0.67 34.00 -26.60
CA ALA A 71 -0.48 35.43 -26.27
C ALA A 71 -0.66 35.65 -24.75
N ALA A 72 -1.70 35.05 -24.14
CA ALA A 72 -1.93 35.10 -22.69
C ALA A 72 -0.76 34.53 -21.89
N ILE A 73 -0.24 33.36 -22.28
CA ILE A 73 0.91 32.74 -21.63
C ILE A 73 2.15 33.63 -21.72
N SER A 74 2.41 34.21 -22.91
CA SER A 74 3.55 35.11 -23.12
C SER A 74 3.44 36.40 -22.30
N LEU A 75 2.28 37.03 -22.29
CA LEU A 75 2.03 38.28 -21.55
C LEU A 75 2.08 38.09 -20.02
N THR A 76 1.65 36.92 -19.53
CA THR A 76 1.62 36.63 -18.08
C THR A 76 2.92 36.00 -17.59
N GLY A 77 3.85 35.61 -18.46
CA GLY A 77 5.08 34.90 -18.12
C GLY A 77 4.82 33.52 -17.52
N ALA A 78 3.71 32.89 -17.94
CA ALA A 78 3.27 31.61 -17.42
C ALA A 78 3.92 30.40 -18.13
N ASP A 79 4.68 30.60 -19.20
CA ASP A 79 5.27 29.56 -20.07
C ASP A 79 6.08 28.51 -19.29
N ARG A 80 6.83 28.93 -18.29
CA ARG A 80 7.69 28.08 -17.46
C ARG A 80 6.98 27.56 -16.19
N LYS A 81 5.75 28.00 -15.96
CA LYS A 81 5.00 27.67 -14.75
C LYS A 81 3.91 26.63 -14.97
N ILE A 82 3.54 26.36 -16.21
CA ILE A 82 2.56 25.33 -16.56
C ILE A 82 3.08 23.97 -16.13
N ARG A 83 2.23 23.23 -15.42
CA ARG A 83 2.53 21.87 -14.96
C ARG A 83 1.79 20.85 -15.81
N ALA A 84 2.46 19.73 -16.11
CA ALA A 84 1.81 18.57 -16.69
C ALA A 84 0.82 17.95 -15.69
N GLY A 85 -0.23 17.29 -16.19
CA GLY A 85 -1.22 16.66 -15.36
C GLY A 85 -2.60 16.60 -16.01
N GLU A 86 -3.55 16.07 -15.29
CA GLU A 86 -4.96 16.01 -15.67
C GLU A 86 -5.72 17.15 -14.97
N TYR A 87 -6.40 17.97 -15.73
CA TYR A 87 -7.08 19.16 -15.22
C TYR A 87 -8.57 19.08 -15.46
N GLU A 88 -9.34 19.35 -14.42
CA GLU A 88 -10.78 19.55 -14.52
C GLU A 88 -11.08 21.04 -14.75
N VAL A 89 -11.46 21.37 -15.98
CA VAL A 89 -11.76 22.74 -16.39
C VAL A 89 -13.27 22.95 -16.31
N PRO A 90 -13.76 23.86 -15.43
CA PRO A 90 -15.18 24.14 -15.30
C PRO A 90 -15.79 24.65 -16.61
N SER A 91 -17.05 24.29 -16.85
CA SER A 91 -17.82 24.76 -18.01
C SER A 91 -17.90 26.29 -18.03
N GLY A 92 -17.53 26.90 -19.15
CA GLY A 92 -17.52 28.35 -19.28
C GLY A 92 -16.34 29.05 -18.59
N ALA A 93 -15.33 28.29 -18.12
CA ALA A 93 -14.13 28.87 -17.51
C ALA A 93 -13.45 29.89 -18.44
N SER A 94 -13.11 31.07 -17.92
CA SER A 94 -12.38 32.09 -18.67
C SER A 94 -10.97 31.61 -19.03
N LEU A 95 -10.35 32.21 -20.04
CA LEU A 95 -8.96 31.91 -20.37
C LEU A 95 -8.03 32.17 -19.16
N ALA A 96 -8.29 33.20 -18.38
CA ALA A 96 -7.61 33.50 -17.13
C ALA A 96 -7.71 32.33 -16.12
N THR A 97 -8.92 31.77 -15.95
CA THR A 97 -9.15 30.61 -15.08
C THR A 97 -8.38 29.40 -15.57
N VAL A 98 -8.43 29.11 -16.88
CA VAL A 98 -7.67 28.00 -17.47
C VAL A 98 -6.17 28.16 -17.21
N VAL A 99 -5.58 29.34 -17.53
CA VAL A 99 -4.17 29.61 -17.26
C VAL A 99 -3.84 29.46 -15.77
N GLY A 100 -4.68 29.98 -14.89
CA GLY A 100 -4.53 29.86 -13.44
C GLY A 100 -4.47 28.40 -12.98
N LEU A 101 -5.42 27.56 -13.41
CA LEU A 101 -5.44 26.12 -13.08
C LEU A 101 -4.13 25.42 -13.49
N LEU A 102 -3.61 25.72 -14.70
CA LEU A 102 -2.39 25.11 -15.21
C LEU A 102 -1.14 25.57 -14.46
N VAL A 103 -1.08 26.84 -14.06
CA VAL A 103 0.05 27.43 -13.32
C VAL A 103 0.03 26.99 -11.86
N ASP A 104 -1.13 27.01 -11.21
CA ASP A 104 -1.30 26.53 -9.84
C ASP A 104 -1.02 25.02 -9.70
N GLY A 105 -1.15 24.29 -10.80
CA GLY A 105 -0.96 22.84 -10.82
C GLY A 105 -2.08 22.09 -10.06
N LYS A 106 -3.30 22.65 -10.03
CA LYS A 106 -4.49 22.02 -9.43
C LYS A 106 -4.98 20.87 -10.33
N SER A 107 -4.14 19.85 -10.49
CA SER A 107 -4.48 18.67 -11.28
C SER A 107 -5.35 17.70 -10.50
N VAL A 108 -6.15 16.92 -11.23
CA VAL A 108 -6.86 15.75 -10.70
C VAL A 108 -5.81 14.73 -10.24
N ARG A 109 -5.89 14.34 -8.99
CA ARG A 109 -4.97 13.35 -8.42
C ARG A 109 -5.65 12.01 -8.32
N HIS A 110 -4.97 11.00 -8.76
CA HIS A 110 -5.38 9.62 -8.62
C HIS A 110 -4.48 8.92 -7.60
N TYR A 111 -5.05 8.02 -6.82
CA TYR A 111 -4.33 7.32 -5.78
C TYR A 111 -4.53 5.81 -5.90
N VAL A 112 -3.47 5.07 -5.62
CA VAL A 112 -3.48 3.62 -5.48
C VAL A 112 -2.95 3.29 -4.10
N THR A 113 -3.76 2.62 -3.30
CA THR A 113 -3.36 2.16 -1.96
C THR A 113 -3.03 0.69 -2.00
N LEU A 114 -1.83 0.33 -1.56
CA LEU A 114 -1.44 -1.03 -1.22
C LEU A 114 -1.57 -1.19 0.30
N PRO A 115 -2.54 -1.96 0.79
CA PRO A 115 -2.67 -2.22 2.22
C PRO A 115 -1.51 -3.09 2.76
N GLU A 116 -1.18 -2.91 4.02
CA GLU A 116 -0.24 -3.78 4.74
C GLU A 116 -0.73 -5.24 4.75
N GLY A 117 0.17 -6.19 4.73
CA GLY A 117 -0.15 -7.61 4.73
C GLY A 117 -0.75 -8.18 3.44
N TRP A 118 -0.86 -7.36 2.37
CA TRP A 118 -1.26 -7.85 1.07
C TRP A 118 -0.08 -8.45 0.31
N SER A 119 -0.36 -9.52 -0.45
CA SER A 119 0.67 -10.16 -1.29
C SER A 119 1.00 -9.33 -2.52
N SER A 120 2.16 -9.60 -3.12
CA SER A 120 2.56 -8.97 -4.38
C SER A 120 1.60 -9.28 -5.52
N ALA A 121 0.99 -10.48 -5.54
CA ALA A 121 -0.06 -10.83 -6.49
C ALA A 121 -1.31 -9.96 -6.31
N GLN A 122 -1.76 -9.73 -5.08
CA GLN A 122 -2.87 -8.84 -4.78
C GLN A 122 -2.55 -7.37 -5.13
N ALA A 123 -1.31 -6.92 -4.93
CA ALA A 123 -0.87 -5.59 -5.33
C ALA A 123 -0.99 -5.40 -6.85
N VAL A 124 -0.59 -6.39 -7.65
CA VAL A 124 -0.77 -6.36 -9.10
C VAL A 124 -2.25 -6.34 -9.46
N ASP A 125 -3.10 -7.14 -8.80
CA ASP A 125 -4.55 -7.12 -9.04
C ASP A 125 -5.17 -5.72 -8.78
N ILE A 126 -4.70 -4.98 -7.76
CA ILE A 126 -5.10 -3.58 -7.52
C ILE A 126 -4.69 -2.69 -8.69
N LEU A 127 -3.43 -2.77 -9.12
CA LEU A 127 -2.89 -1.94 -10.20
C LEU A 127 -3.61 -2.23 -11.53
N MET A 128 -3.93 -3.50 -11.82
CA MET A 128 -4.64 -3.89 -13.04
C MET A 128 -6.07 -3.34 -13.10
N LYS A 129 -6.71 -3.12 -11.96
CA LYS A 129 -8.05 -2.51 -11.85
C LYS A 129 -8.05 -0.97 -12.00
N GLN A 130 -6.88 -0.32 -12.04
CA GLN A 130 -6.80 1.13 -12.17
C GLN A 130 -6.89 1.56 -13.65
N PRO A 131 -7.98 2.21 -14.09
CA PRO A 131 -8.16 2.57 -15.50
C PRO A 131 -7.24 3.71 -15.95
N VAL A 132 -6.66 4.44 -15.02
CA VAL A 132 -5.73 5.55 -15.30
C VAL A 132 -4.32 5.07 -15.62
N LEU A 133 -3.98 3.83 -15.24
CA LEU A 133 -2.68 3.22 -15.47
C LEU A 133 -2.66 2.41 -16.77
N THR A 134 -1.48 2.31 -17.38
CA THR A 134 -1.27 1.61 -18.67
C THR A 134 -0.24 0.48 -18.55
N GLY A 135 -0.23 -0.38 -19.56
CA GLY A 135 0.71 -1.51 -19.65
C GLY A 135 0.39 -2.65 -18.69
N GLU A 136 1.10 -3.75 -18.85
CA GLU A 136 1.06 -4.90 -17.95
C GLU A 136 2.28 -4.88 -17.03
N VAL A 137 2.23 -5.64 -15.94
CA VAL A 137 3.34 -5.81 -15.01
C VAL A 137 3.34 -7.24 -14.46
N GLU A 138 4.52 -7.83 -14.39
CA GLU A 138 4.70 -9.12 -13.73
C GLU A 138 4.57 -8.97 -12.21
N VAL A 139 4.22 -10.08 -11.55
CA VAL A 139 4.15 -10.11 -10.07
C VAL A 139 5.58 -10.01 -9.52
N PRO A 140 5.91 -8.93 -8.79
CA PRO A 140 7.24 -8.77 -8.23
C PRO A 140 7.48 -9.75 -7.07
N PRO A 141 8.74 -9.95 -6.65
CA PRO A 141 9.05 -10.79 -5.49
C PRO A 141 8.22 -10.43 -4.27
N GLU A 142 7.79 -11.43 -3.51
CA GLU A 142 6.99 -11.22 -2.30
C GLU A 142 7.80 -10.44 -1.25
N GLY A 143 7.13 -9.51 -0.55
CA GLY A 143 7.76 -8.64 0.45
C GLY A 143 8.59 -7.49 -0.14
N SER A 144 8.63 -7.34 -1.48
CA SER A 144 9.43 -6.31 -2.15
C SER A 144 8.72 -4.97 -2.33
N LEU A 145 7.43 -4.88 -2.01
CA LEU A 145 6.62 -3.68 -2.19
C LEU A 145 6.38 -2.99 -0.84
N TRP A 146 6.48 -1.66 -0.81
CA TRP A 146 6.12 -0.90 0.38
C TRP A 146 4.62 -0.62 0.42
N PRO A 147 3.89 -1.06 1.46
CA PRO A 147 2.47 -0.74 1.63
C PRO A 147 2.29 0.75 1.96
N GLU A 148 1.66 1.46 1.05
CA GLU A 148 1.38 2.89 1.18
C GLU A 148 0.34 3.33 0.13
N THR A 149 -0.12 4.59 0.25
CA THR A 149 -0.94 5.24 -0.79
C THR A 149 -0.04 6.00 -1.75
N TYR A 150 -0.06 5.61 -3.01
CA TYR A 150 0.76 6.18 -4.09
C TYR A 150 -0.08 7.09 -4.96
N GLU A 151 0.37 8.33 -5.12
CA GLU A 151 -0.18 9.22 -6.16
C GLU A 151 0.27 8.72 -7.53
N VAL A 152 -0.68 8.61 -8.46
CA VAL A 152 -0.44 8.15 -9.84
C VAL A 152 -1.04 9.13 -10.84
N THR A 153 -0.46 9.17 -12.04
CA THR A 153 -0.95 10.04 -13.12
C THR A 153 -1.56 9.22 -14.25
N ARG A 154 -2.53 9.81 -14.96
CA ARG A 154 -3.12 9.15 -16.13
C ARG A 154 -2.04 8.88 -17.19
N GLY A 155 -2.03 7.63 -17.67
CA GLY A 155 -1.04 7.15 -18.65
C GLY A 155 0.28 6.67 -18.03
N GLU A 156 0.48 6.79 -16.73
CA GLU A 156 1.63 6.18 -16.04
C GLU A 156 1.60 4.67 -16.19
N THR A 157 2.74 4.03 -16.38
CA THR A 157 2.80 2.57 -16.52
C THR A 157 2.75 1.90 -15.14
N ARG A 158 2.05 0.75 -15.07
CA ARG A 158 2.00 -0.09 -13.85
C ARG A 158 3.39 -0.50 -13.39
N ALA A 159 4.29 -0.77 -14.35
CA ALA A 159 5.69 -1.08 -14.04
C ALA A 159 6.42 0.08 -13.35
N ALA A 160 6.15 1.34 -13.73
CA ALA A 160 6.74 2.51 -13.06
C ALA A 160 6.24 2.66 -11.62
N VAL A 161 4.95 2.38 -11.37
CA VAL A 161 4.37 2.39 -10.02
C VAL A 161 5.01 1.30 -9.16
N VAL A 162 5.10 0.06 -9.67
CA VAL A 162 5.76 -1.07 -8.97
C VAL A 162 7.22 -0.73 -8.66
N ALA A 163 7.97 -0.19 -9.61
CA ALA A 163 9.35 0.22 -9.37
C ALA A 163 9.49 1.30 -8.28
N ARG A 164 8.48 2.18 -8.15
CA ARG A 164 8.42 3.18 -7.09
C ARG A 164 8.12 2.56 -5.73
N MET A 165 7.19 1.59 -5.68
CA MET A 165 6.90 0.79 -4.48
C MET A 165 8.12 0.01 -3.99
N GLN A 166 8.87 -0.60 -4.91
CA GLN A 166 10.11 -1.34 -4.60
C GLN A 166 11.22 -0.42 -4.08
N ARG A 167 11.41 0.75 -4.69
CA ARG A 167 12.38 1.73 -4.18
C ARG A 167 12.02 2.20 -2.78
N ALA A 168 10.75 2.45 -2.51
CA ALA A 168 10.27 2.82 -1.19
C ALA A 168 10.56 1.71 -0.17
N ALA A 169 10.26 0.45 -0.49
CA ALA A 169 10.54 -0.70 0.36
C ALA A 169 12.03 -0.83 0.69
N LYS A 170 12.90 -0.71 -0.31
CA LYS A 170 14.35 -0.76 -0.12
C LYS A 170 14.84 0.34 0.82
N THR A 171 14.48 1.59 0.56
CA THR A 171 14.91 2.74 1.37
C THR A 171 14.41 2.66 2.82
N LYS A 172 13.16 2.26 3.00
CA LYS A 172 12.57 2.08 4.33
C LYS A 172 13.24 0.95 5.09
N LEU A 173 13.45 -0.20 4.44
CA LEU A 173 14.12 -1.34 5.04
C LEU A 173 15.56 -0.99 5.46
N GLU A 174 16.34 -0.32 4.62
CA GLU A 174 17.69 0.12 4.94
C GLU A 174 17.72 1.02 6.18
N THR A 175 16.78 1.96 6.28
CA THR A 175 16.66 2.87 7.44
C THR A 175 16.31 2.12 8.72
N LEU A 176 15.30 1.24 8.67
CA LEU A 176 14.86 0.45 9.82
C LEU A 176 15.92 -0.56 10.26
N TRP A 177 16.60 -1.20 9.31
CA TRP A 177 17.68 -2.13 9.59
C TRP A 177 18.86 -1.47 10.29
N ALA A 178 19.22 -0.26 9.89
CA ALA A 178 20.29 0.51 10.54
C ALA A 178 19.97 0.84 12.02
N ALA A 179 18.70 1.00 12.35
CA ALA A 179 18.21 1.30 13.69
C ALA A 179 17.81 0.06 14.53
N ARG A 180 18.12 -1.17 14.03
CA ARG A 180 17.71 -2.40 14.72
C ARG A 180 18.37 -2.57 16.08
N SER A 181 17.63 -3.19 16.98
CA SER A 181 18.14 -3.58 18.32
C SER A 181 19.08 -4.79 18.22
N PRO A 182 20.11 -4.89 19.05
CA PRO A 182 20.87 -6.13 19.24
C PRO A 182 20.01 -7.30 19.76
N ALA A 183 18.81 -7.02 20.23
CA ALA A 183 17.88 -8.03 20.70
C ALA A 183 17.12 -8.74 19.57
N THR A 184 17.22 -8.30 18.33
CA THR A 184 16.61 -9.03 17.19
C THR A 184 17.34 -10.36 16.95
N VAL A 185 16.61 -11.35 16.48
CA VAL A 185 17.12 -12.68 16.14
C VAL A 185 17.50 -12.81 14.67
N VAL A 186 16.97 -11.91 13.84
CA VAL A 186 17.23 -11.91 12.40
C VAL A 186 18.62 -11.33 12.10
N THR A 187 19.31 -11.93 11.16
CA THR A 187 20.72 -11.63 10.84
C THR A 187 20.89 -10.85 9.54
N THR A 188 19.86 -10.84 8.69
CA THR A 188 19.85 -10.11 7.42
C THR A 188 18.56 -9.27 7.27
N PRO A 189 18.58 -8.21 6.43
CA PRO A 189 17.38 -7.44 6.12
C PRO A 189 16.27 -8.31 5.51
N GLU A 190 16.62 -9.29 4.70
CA GLU A 190 15.69 -10.22 4.05
C GLU A 190 14.97 -11.08 5.10
N GLU A 191 15.69 -11.63 6.08
CA GLU A 191 15.10 -12.35 7.21
C GLU A 191 14.14 -11.46 8.02
N ALA A 192 14.46 -10.18 8.17
CA ALA A 192 13.57 -9.24 8.84
C ALA A 192 12.23 -9.09 8.08
N VAL A 193 12.26 -8.99 6.75
CA VAL A 193 11.03 -8.92 5.94
C VAL A 193 10.25 -10.23 6.03
N ILE A 194 10.94 -11.39 6.00
CA ILE A 194 10.29 -12.69 6.13
C ILE A 194 9.54 -12.78 7.46
N LEU A 195 10.21 -12.53 8.58
CA LEU A 195 9.59 -12.62 9.89
C LEU A 195 8.49 -11.56 10.07
N ALA A 196 8.73 -10.32 9.61
CA ALA A 196 7.73 -9.26 9.67
C ALA A 196 6.47 -9.59 8.85
N SER A 197 6.60 -10.27 7.72
CA SER A 197 5.44 -10.71 6.93
C SER A 197 4.58 -11.74 7.66
N ILE A 198 5.19 -12.57 8.50
CA ILE A 198 4.48 -13.53 9.35
C ILE A 198 3.76 -12.77 10.48
N VAL A 199 4.47 -11.90 11.21
CA VAL A 199 3.90 -11.06 12.28
C VAL A 199 2.72 -10.24 11.76
N GLU A 200 2.85 -9.63 10.58
CA GLU A 200 1.78 -8.84 9.94
C GLU A 200 0.52 -9.65 9.68
N LYS A 201 0.67 -10.94 9.35
CA LYS A 201 -0.46 -11.83 9.05
C LYS A 201 -1.06 -12.50 10.28
N GLU A 202 -0.36 -12.51 11.41
CA GLU A 202 -0.85 -13.14 12.65
C GLU A 202 -1.82 -12.24 13.40
N THR A 203 -1.61 -10.93 13.45
CA THR A 203 -2.50 -10.05 14.19
C THR A 203 -2.88 -8.79 13.41
N GLY A 204 -4.18 -8.49 13.39
CA GLY A 204 -4.72 -7.22 12.94
C GLY A 204 -4.63 -6.11 13.99
N ILE A 205 -4.29 -6.46 15.25
CA ILE A 205 -4.24 -5.53 16.39
C ILE A 205 -2.84 -4.93 16.49
N ALA A 206 -2.72 -3.65 16.21
CA ALA A 206 -1.44 -2.95 16.19
C ALA A 206 -0.67 -3.05 17.52
N SER A 207 -1.37 -3.01 18.66
CA SER A 207 -0.74 -3.09 19.99
C SER A 207 -0.18 -4.47 20.34
N GLU A 208 -0.60 -5.54 19.65
CA GLU A 208 -0.11 -6.90 19.89
C GLU A 208 1.11 -7.26 19.02
N ARG A 209 1.35 -6.54 17.91
CA ARG A 209 2.47 -6.84 17.01
C ARG A 209 3.82 -6.99 17.71
N PRO A 210 4.20 -6.11 18.67
CA PRO A 210 5.46 -6.26 19.39
C PRO A 210 5.55 -7.58 20.17
N GLU A 211 4.46 -7.98 20.82
CA GLU A 211 4.45 -9.21 21.63
C GLU A 211 4.43 -10.47 20.76
N VAL A 212 3.68 -10.46 19.64
CA VAL A 212 3.72 -11.53 18.62
C VAL A 212 5.13 -11.68 18.05
N ALA A 213 5.80 -10.55 17.71
CA ALA A 213 7.19 -10.57 17.25
C ALA A 213 8.15 -11.12 18.32
N ALA A 214 7.92 -10.81 19.59
CA ALA A 214 8.70 -11.36 20.70
C ALA A 214 8.51 -12.88 20.85
N VAL A 215 7.30 -13.39 20.70
CA VAL A 215 7.03 -14.84 20.71
C VAL A 215 7.83 -15.54 19.60
N PHE A 216 7.74 -15.08 18.35
CA PHE A 216 8.48 -15.68 17.26
C PHE A 216 10.00 -15.53 17.43
N THR A 217 10.47 -14.38 17.92
CA THR A 217 11.88 -14.17 18.27
C THR A 217 12.36 -15.20 19.30
N ASN A 218 11.58 -15.44 20.34
CA ASN A 218 11.90 -16.42 21.38
C ASN A 218 11.88 -17.86 20.84
N ARG A 219 10.90 -18.21 19.99
CA ARG A 219 10.85 -19.52 19.33
C ARG A 219 12.08 -19.77 18.47
N LEU A 220 12.47 -18.80 17.63
CA LEU A 220 13.69 -18.93 16.81
C LEU A 220 14.95 -19.11 17.64
N ARG A 221 15.10 -18.37 18.76
CA ARG A 221 16.23 -18.53 19.69
C ARG A 221 16.28 -19.91 20.34
N LEU A 222 15.13 -20.51 20.57
CA LEU A 222 15.00 -21.82 21.19
C LEU A 222 15.04 -22.97 20.17
N GLY A 223 15.21 -22.68 18.88
CA GLY A 223 15.14 -23.69 17.81
C GLY A 223 13.77 -24.29 17.62
N MET A 224 12.71 -23.61 18.07
CA MET A 224 11.34 -24.04 17.92
C MET A 224 10.81 -23.66 16.54
N ARG A 225 9.91 -24.48 16.00
CA ARG A 225 9.15 -24.15 14.79
C ARG A 225 8.23 -22.98 15.03
N LEU A 226 7.97 -22.17 13.98
CA LEU A 226 7.09 -21.01 14.11
C LEU A 226 5.62 -21.41 14.21
N GLU A 227 5.18 -22.49 13.52
CA GLU A 227 3.81 -23.03 13.56
C GLU A 227 2.75 -21.95 13.30
N SER A 228 2.94 -21.19 12.22
CA SER A 228 2.11 -20.07 11.80
C SER A 228 1.18 -20.47 10.66
N ASP A 229 -0.13 -20.38 10.88
CA ASP A 229 -1.17 -20.72 9.92
C ASP A 229 -1.09 -19.90 8.60
N PRO A 230 -0.81 -18.57 8.62
CA PRO A 230 -0.61 -17.79 7.41
C PRO A 230 0.46 -18.35 6.47
N THR A 231 1.46 -19.03 6.98
CA THR A 231 2.51 -19.65 6.16
C THR A 231 1.98 -20.86 5.38
N ILE A 232 1.04 -21.62 5.95
CA ILE A 232 0.31 -22.69 5.26
C ILE A 232 -0.52 -22.10 4.13
N VAL A 233 -1.32 -21.08 4.45
CA VAL A 233 -2.16 -20.39 3.46
C VAL A 233 -1.33 -19.92 2.28
N TYR A 234 -0.19 -19.27 2.53
CA TYR A 234 0.71 -18.83 1.48
C TYR A 234 1.31 -20.00 0.68
N GLY A 235 1.70 -21.07 1.36
CA GLY A 235 2.22 -22.29 0.72
C GLY A 235 1.24 -22.90 -0.29
N VAL A 236 -0.07 -22.79 -0.02
CA VAL A 236 -1.15 -23.30 -0.88
C VAL A 236 -1.55 -22.32 -1.97
N THR A 237 -1.72 -21.03 -1.63
CA THR A 237 -2.39 -20.04 -2.48
C THR A 237 -1.44 -19.06 -3.16
N LYS A 238 -0.18 -19.00 -2.73
CA LYS A 238 0.79 -17.99 -3.15
C LYS A 238 0.29 -16.57 -2.93
N GLY A 239 -0.27 -16.35 -1.73
CA GLY A 239 -0.69 -15.04 -1.25
C GLY A 239 -2.09 -14.59 -1.70
N ARG A 240 -2.88 -15.47 -2.32
CA ARG A 240 -4.29 -15.21 -2.57
C ARG A 240 -5.13 -15.65 -1.37
N PRO A 241 -6.31 -15.04 -1.12
CA PRO A 241 -7.20 -15.48 -0.04
C PRO A 241 -7.61 -16.94 -0.23
N LEU A 242 -7.54 -17.74 0.84
CA LEU A 242 -7.96 -19.14 0.80
C LEU A 242 -9.49 -19.28 0.71
N GLY A 243 -10.25 -18.33 1.27
CA GLY A 243 -11.71 -18.30 1.25
C GLY A 243 -12.41 -19.34 2.14
N ARG A 244 -11.64 -20.13 2.87
CA ARG A 244 -12.09 -21.17 3.82
C ARG A 244 -11.04 -21.42 4.89
N GLY A 245 -11.35 -22.25 5.87
CA GLY A 245 -10.37 -22.74 6.84
C GLY A 245 -9.31 -23.66 6.21
N ILE A 246 -8.18 -23.80 6.89
CA ILE A 246 -7.08 -24.71 6.51
C ILE A 246 -7.54 -26.14 6.74
N LEU A 247 -7.33 -27.03 5.76
CA LEU A 247 -7.61 -28.45 5.89
C LEU A 247 -6.47 -29.17 6.61
N LEU A 248 -6.80 -30.24 7.35
CA LEU A 248 -5.79 -31.07 8.01
C LEU A 248 -4.76 -31.65 7.02
N SER A 249 -5.17 -31.96 5.80
CA SER A 249 -4.27 -32.39 4.72
C SER A 249 -3.29 -31.30 4.28
N GLU A 250 -3.70 -30.02 4.32
CA GLU A 250 -2.85 -28.88 4.00
C GLU A 250 -1.87 -28.60 5.14
N LEU A 251 -2.31 -28.71 6.39
CA LEU A 251 -1.44 -28.61 7.56
C LEU A 251 -0.30 -29.65 7.54
N ARG A 252 -0.59 -30.87 7.06
CA ARG A 252 0.37 -31.97 6.97
C ARG A 252 1.15 -31.99 5.64
N LYS A 253 0.81 -31.13 4.70
CA LYS A 253 1.45 -31.10 3.39
C LYS A 253 2.83 -30.46 3.48
N PRO A 254 3.91 -31.17 3.07
CA PRO A 254 5.23 -30.56 3.05
C PRO A 254 5.30 -29.51 1.94
N THR A 255 5.46 -28.26 2.34
CA THR A 255 5.80 -27.13 1.46
C THR A 255 6.95 -26.36 2.08
N PRO A 256 7.78 -25.64 1.29
CA PRO A 256 8.84 -24.82 1.85
C PRO A 256 8.38 -23.73 2.82
N TRP A 257 7.08 -23.38 2.80
CA TRP A 257 6.49 -22.38 3.71
C TRP A 257 5.78 -23.00 4.91
N ASN A 258 5.62 -24.32 4.98
CA ASN A 258 4.89 -24.94 6.11
C ASN A 258 5.73 -24.92 7.38
N THR A 259 5.58 -23.88 8.19
CA THR A 259 6.32 -23.67 9.44
C THR A 259 5.91 -24.62 10.57
N TYR A 260 4.95 -25.52 10.35
CA TYR A 260 4.70 -26.69 11.21
C TYR A 260 5.66 -27.84 10.93
N LEU A 261 6.28 -27.87 9.73
CA LEU A 261 7.14 -28.96 9.27
C LEU A 261 8.60 -28.56 9.04
N ILE A 262 8.85 -27.27 8.81
CA ILE A 262 10.21 -26.74 8.63
C ILE A 262 10.70 -26.06 9.92
N ASP A 263 11.99 -26.07 10.13
CA ASP A 263 12.65 -25.33 11.21
C ASP A 263 13.07 -23.94 10.71
N GLY A 264 12.98 -22.91 11.58
CA GLY A 264 13.36 -21.55 11.24
C GLY A 264 12.37 -20.80 10.34
N LEU A 265 12.90 -19.91 9.52
CA LEU A 265 12.11 -19.05 8.63
C LEU A 265 11.81 -19.76 7.29
N PRO A 266 10.64 -19.47 6.68
CA PRO A 266 10.38 -19.91 5.30
C PRO A 266 11.32 -19.19 4.30
N PRO A 267 11.42 -19.69 3.04
CA PRO A 267 12.41 -19.18 2.08
C PRO A 267 12.11 -17.76 1.56
N THR A 268 10.87 -17.30 1.69
CA THR A 268 10.46 -15.95 1.24
C THR A 268 9.45 -15.36 2.22
N PRO A 269 9.26 -14.03 2.20
CA PRO A 269 8.09 -13.41 2.82
C PRO A 269 6.78 -14.03 2.30
N ILE A 270 5.72 -13.90 3.06
CA ILE A 270 4.36 -14.37 2.73
C ILE A 270 3.37 -13.23 2.43
N ALA A 271 3.83 -11.99 2.59
CA ALA A 271 3.10 -10.76 2.30
C ALA A 271 4.09 -9.59 2.24
N ASN A 272 3.60 -8.41 1.88
CA ASN A 272 4.32 -7.15 2.02
C ASN A 272 3.99 -6.56 3.41
N PRO A 273 4.92 -6.61 4.38
CA PRO A 273 4.67 -6.13 5.73
C PRO A 273 4.70 -4.60 5.81
N GLY A 274 3.96 -4.05 6.77
CA GLY A 274 4.01 -2.64 7.13
C GLY A 274 5.21 -2.26 7.99
N GLU A 275 5.36 -0.96 8.22
CA GLU A 275 6.47 -0.40 9.02
C GLU A 275 6.46 -0.91 10.45
N GLU A 276 5.28 -1.01 11.07
CA GLU A 276 5.16 -1.42 12.48
C GLU A 276 5.48 -2.91 12.70
N ALA A 277 5.17 -3.79 11.73
CA ALA A 277 5.60 -5.19 11.80
C ALA A 277 7.12 -5.33 11.67
N LEU A 278 7.74 -4.57 10.77
CA LEU A 278 9.20 -4.51 10.65
C LEU A 278 9.85 -3.96 11.92
N LYS A 279 9.33 -2.88 12.51
CA LYS A 279 9.83 -2.32 13.77
C LYS A 279 9.72 -3.33 14.92
N ALA A 280 8.61 -4.06 15.00
CA ALA A 280 8.40 -5.07 16.03
C ALA A 280 9.43 -6.22 15.95
N VAL A 281 9.75 -6.67 14.74
CA VAL A 281 10.79 -7.70 14.51
C VAL A 281 12.20 -7.17 14.77
N LEU A 282 12.48 -5.95 14.35
CA LEU A 282 13.81 -5.35 14.49
C LEU A 282 14.09 -4.87 15.91
N ASN A 283 13.05 -4.59 16.69
CA ASN A 283 13.15 -4.11 18.08
C ASN A 283 12.15 -4.88 18.98
N PRO A 284 12.25 -6.21 19.09
CA PRO A 284 11.32 -7.00 19.86
C PRO A 284 11.43 -6.62 21.36
N PRO A 285 10.31 -6.49 22.08
CA PRO A 285 10.33 -6.27 23.50
C PRO A 285 10.93 -7.48 24.24
N ARG A 286 11.44 -7.25 25.45
CA ARG A 286 11.81 -8.36 26.32
C ARG A 286 10.54 -9.06 26.81
N SER A 287 10.38 -10.32 26.44
CA SER A 287 9.24 -11.14 26.77
C SER A 287 9.68 -12.56 27.07
N GLU A 288 8.95 -13.24 27.93
CA GLU A 288 9.12 -14.67 28.21
C GLU A 288 8.05 -15.52 27.49
N TYR A 289 7.15 -14.89 26.76
CA TYR A 289 6.10 -15.61 26.03
C TYR A 289 6.68 -16.33 24.83
N ILE A 290 6.18 -17.54 24.60
CA ILE A 290 6.52 -18.37 23.46
C ILE A 290 5.27 -19.00 22.84
N PHE A 291 4.07 -18.61 23.31
CA PHE A 291 2.78 -19.00 22.82
C PHE A 291 1.78 -17.86 22.84
N PHE A 292 0.84 -17.93 21.95
CA PHE A 292 -0.39 -17.18 22.00
C PHE A 292 -1.55 -18.01 21.41
N VAL A 293 -2.75 -17.65 21.74
CA VAL A 293 -4.00 -18.19 21.18
C VAL A 293 -5.05 -17.10 21.21
N ALA A 294 -6.00 -17.13 20.28
CA ALA A 294 -7.11 -16.19 20.23
C ALA A 294 -7.86 -16.14 21.58
N ASP A 295 -8.21 -14.94 22.01
CA ASP A 295 -8.97 -14.69 23.25
C ASP A 295 -10.49 -14.74 23.05
N GLY A 296 -10.93 -14.86 21.78
CA GLY A 296 -12.34 -14.83 21.38
C GLY A 296 -12.94 -13.43 21.24
N THR A 297 -12.18 -12.37 21.48
CA THR A 297 -12.62 -10.96 21.29
C THR A 297 -11.97 -10.32 20.05
N GLY A 298 -11.10 -11.05 19.37
CA GLY A 298 -10.33 -10.63 18.22
C GLY A 298 -8.85 -10.40 18.52
N GLY A 299 -8.43 -10.51 19.78
CA GLY A 299 -7.06 -10.45 20.25
C GLY A 299 -6.51 -11.81 20.66
N HIS A 300 -5.34 -11.78 21.35
CA HIS A 300 -4.61 -12.97 21.76
C HIS A 300 -4.28 -12.96 23.25
N VAL A 301 -4.29 -14.16 23.84
CA VAL A 301 -3.72 -14.41 25.16
C VAL A 301 -2.36 -15.08 25.00
N PHE A 302 -1.35 -14.47 25.60
CA PHE A 302 0.02 -14.97 25.56
C PHE A 302 0.31 -15.89 26.74
N ALA A 303 1.20 -16.87 26.54
CA ALA A 303 1.58 -17.84 27.56
C ALA A 303 3.08 -18.14 27.52
N ARG A 304 3.66 -18.42 28.70
CA ARG A 304 5.07 -18.77 28.89
C ARG A 304 5.28 -20.28 28.88
N THR A 305 4.26 -21.02 29.31
CA THR A 305 4.32 -22.46 29.50
C THR A 305 3.25 -23.18 28.68
N TYR A 306 3.53 -24.42 28.23
CA TYR A 306 2.56 -25.25 27.50
C TYR A 306 1.28 -25.48 28.33
N GLN A 307 1.44 -25.63 29.63
CA GLN A 307 0.29 -25.80 30.53
C GLN A 307 -0.61 -24.57 30.55
N GLU A 308 -0.02 -23.35 30.66
CA GLU A 308 -0.78 -22.11 30.57
C GLU A 308 -1.47 -22.00 29.20
N HIS A 309 -0.76 -22.37 28.12
CA HIS A 309 -1.32 -22.35 26.78
C HIS A 309 -2.51 -23.31 26.66
N LEU A 310 -2.40 -24.55 27.11
CA LEU A 310 -3.52 -25.51 27.07
C LEU A 310 -4.77 -25.01 27.82
N LEU A 311 -4.58 -24.30 28.93
CA LEU A 311 -5.70 -23.65 29.63
C LEU A 311 -6.35 -22.56 28.80
N ASN A 312 -5.54 -21.76 28.11
CA ASN A 312 -6.03 -20.70 27.23
C ASN A 312 -6.76 -21.29 26.02
N VAL A 313 -6.22 -22.34 25.39
CA VAL A 313 -6.87 -23.08 24.29
C VAL A 313 -8.23 -23.65 24.74
N ALA A 314 -8.29 -24.21 25.94
CA ALA A 314 -9.55 -24.74 26.46
C ALA A 314 -10.61 -23.63 26.64
N ARG A 315 -10.21 -22.47 27.15
CA ARG A 315 -11.08 -21.28 27.27
C ARG A 315 -11.56 -20.80 25.92
N TRP A 316 -10.63 -20.65 24.94
CA TRP A 316 -10.97 -20.24 23.60
C TRP A 316 -11.96 -21.22 22.93
N ARG A 317 -11.73 -22.52 22.99
CA ARG A 317 -12.65 -23.55 22.49
C ARG A 317 -14.05 -23.48 23.14
N GLU A 318 -14.12 -23.14 24.42
CA GLU A 318 -15.40 -22.92 25.09
C GLU A 318 -16.14 -21.70 24.53
N ILE A 319 -15.41 -20.60 24.25
CA ILE A 319 -15.96 -19.37 23.61
C ILE A 319 -16.50 -19.71 22.23
N GLU A 320 -15.72 -20.40 21.40
CA GLU A 320 -16.12 -20.81 20.05
C GLU A 320 -17.36 -21.72 20.05
N ARG A 321 -17.43 -22.68 20.98
CA ARG A 321 -18.64 -23.49 21.15
C ARG A 321 -19.88 -22.66 21.49
N ARG A 322 -19.76 -21.71 22.39
CA ARG A 322 -20.86 -20.81 22.75
C ARG A 322 -21.30 -19.96 21.57
N LYS A 323 -20.36 -19.42 20.81
CA LYS A 323 -20.66 -18.65 19.58
C LYS A 323 -21.36 -19.50 18.53
N ALA A 324 -21.00 -20.77 18.40
CA ALA A 324 -21.63 -21.73 17.50
C ALA A 324 -22.99 -22.25 18.00
N GLY A 325 -23.44 -21.86 19.20
CA GLY A 325 -24.71 -22.37 19.79
C GLY A 325 -24.67 -23.83 20.18
N LEU A 326 -23.48 -24.45 20.38
CA LEU A 326 -23.31 -25.87 20.71
C LEU A 326 -23.35 -26.09 22.21
N ALA A 327 -23.95 -27.23 22.65
CA ALA A 327 -24.01 -27.61 24.05
C ALA A 327 -22.64 -28.00 24.63
N PRO A 328 -22.42 -27.90 25.96
CA PRO A 328 -21.20 -28.37 26.60
C PRO A 328 -20.89 -29.83 26.24
N GLY A 329 -19.64 -30.09 25.80
CA GLY A 329 -19.19 -31.43 25.41
C GLY A 329 -19.41 -31.81 23.95
N GLN A 330 -20.14 -31.03 23.15
CA GLN A 330 -20.17 -31.19 21.71
C GLN A 330 -18.89 -30.57 21.09
N GLY A 331 -18.24 -31.29 20.19
CA GLY A 331 -17.03 -30.79 19.52
C GLY A 331 -17.30 -29.45 18.81
N ALA A 332 -16.42 -28.45 19.00
CA ALA A 332 -16.43 -27.26 18.14
C ALA A 332 -16.21 -27.68 16.68
N PRO A 333 -16.75 -26.96 15.70
CA PRO A 333 -16.40 -27.21 14.30
C PRO A 333 -14.87 -27.28 14.17
N GLU A 334 -14.37 -28.32 13.48
CA GLU A 334 -12.93 -28.45 13.21
C GLU A 334 -12.49 -27.38 12.20
N THR A 335 -12.48 -26.12 12.62
CA THR A 335 -11.94 -25.00 11.85
C THR A 335 -10.52 -24.63 12.29
N SER A 336 -10.06 -25.24 13.39
CA SER A 336 -8.68 -25.09 13.88
C SER A 336 -8.02 -26.45 14.02
N PRO A 337 -6.76 -26.62 13.60
CA PRO A 337 -6.04 -27.86 13.82
C PRO A 337 -5.96 -28.15 15.32
N ALA A 338 -6.23 -29.41 15.69
CA ALA A 338 -5.95 -29.86 17.03
C ALA A 338 -4.47 -29.64 17.33
N PRO A 339 -4.10 -29.23 18.57
CA PRO A 339 -2.68 -29.15 18.93
C PRO A 339 -2.03 -30.49 18.63
N MET A 340 -0.88 -30.45 17.91
CA MET A 340 -0.10 -31.65 17.66
C MET A 340 0.19 -32.32 19.01
N THR A 341 -0.15 -33.60 19.14
CA THR A 341 0.11 -34.36 20.35
C THR A 341 1.60 -34.43 20.64
N ASP A 342 1.97 -34.46 21.90
CA ASP A 342 3.33 -34.44 22.46
C ASP A 342 4.33 -35.48 21.88
N GLU A 343 3.86 -36.42 21.05
CA GLU A 343 4.65 -37.51 20.50
C GLU A 343 5.69 -37.08 19.46
N ALA A 344 5.70 -35.79 19.02
CA ALA A 344 6.64 -35.23 18.07
C ALA A 344 7.56 -34.13 18.65
N ALA A 345 7.49 -33.86 19.95
CA ALA A 345 8.39 -32.90 20.57
C ALA A 345 9.67 -33.63 21.03
N PRO A 346 10.85 -33.32 20.45
CA PRO A 346 12.08 -33.79 21.06
C PRO A 346 12.17 -33.21 22.46
N ALA A 347 12.54 -34.06 23.45
CA ALA A 347 12.84 -33.59 24.79
C ALA A 347 14.02 -32.57 24.70
N ILE A 348 13.70 -31.29 24.67
CA ILE A 348 14.70 -30.25 24.60
C ILE A 348 15.22 -30.07 26.03
N ALA A 349 16.52 -30.31 26.22
CA ALA A 349 17.22 -29.93 27.44
C ALA A 349 17.18 -28.40 27.56
N ILE A 350 16.39 -27.88 28.45
CA ILE A 350 16.22 -26.45 28.69
C ILE A 350 17.48 -25.93 29.38
N PRO A 351 18.20 -24.92 28.81
CA PRO A 351 19.28 -24.27 29.54
C PRO A 351 18.76 -23.68 30.86
N PRO A 352 19.57 -23.66 31.93
CA PRO A 352 19.16 -23.05 33.19
C PRO A 352 18.67 -21.61 32.98
N GLY A 353 17.36 -21.35 33.26
CA GLY A 353 16.73 -20.05 33.10
C GLY A 353 15.80 -19.87 31.89
N ALA A 354 15.71 -20.81 30.95
CA ALA A 354 14.79 -20.76 29.82
C ALA A 354 13.58 -21.68 30.05
N LYS A 355 12.37 -21.20 29.75
CA LYS A 355 11.12 -21.99 29.84
C LYS A 355 10.46 -22.06 28.47
N VAL A 356 10.27 -23.27 27.95
CA VAL A 356 9.90 -23.58 26.55
C VAL A 356 8.47 -24.07 26.41
N ILE A 357 7.75 -23.62 25.33
CA ILE A 357 6.41 -24.12 25.04
C ILE A 357 5.82 -23.76 23.64
N ARG A 358 4.88 -24.51 23.07
CA ARG A 358 4.28 -24.44 21.72
C ARG A 358 2.85 -23.92 21.62
N VAL A 359 2.49 -23.25 20.51
CA VAL A 359 1.13 -22.72 20.21
C VAL A 359 0.63 -23.09 18.82
N PRO A 360 -0.63 -23.54 18.64
CA PRO A 360 -1.35 -23.39 17.37
C PRO A 360 -1.92 -21.99 17.24
N THR A 361 -1.76 -21.37 16.06
CA THR A 361 -2.31 -20.06 15.71
C THR A 361 -3.51 -20.19 14.79
N GLU A 362 -4.54 -19.38 14.99
CA GLU A 362 -5.61 -19.23 14.03
C GLU A 362 -5.26 -18.19 12.96
N ALA A 363 -5.58 -18.52 11.70
CA ALA A 363 -5.58 -17.57 10.61
C ALA A 363 -6.64 -16.49 10.88
N GLY A 364 -6.20 -15.25 10.98
CA GLY A 364 -7.11 -14.11 11.10
C GLY A 364 -8.10 -14.07 9.93
N ARG A 365 -9.27 -13.63 10.20
CA ARG A 365 -10.38 -13.43 9.27
C ARG A 365 -10.08 -12.35 8.23
#